data_c15cbd541190f7bec6959c0411528f45
#
_entry.id   c15cbd541190f7bec6959c0411528f45
#
_cell.length_a   1.000
_cell.length_b   1.000
_cell.length_c   1.000
_cell.angle_alpha   90.00
_cell.angle_beta   90.00
_cell.angle_gamma   90.00
#
_symmetry.space_group_name_H-M   'P 1'
#
loop_
_entity.id
_entity.type
_entity.pdbx_description
1 polymer ?
#
loop_
_entity_poly.entity_id
_entity_poly.type
_entity_poly.pdbx_seq_one_letter_code
_entity_poly.pdbx_strand_id
1 'polypeptide(L)'
;MGRFRSYFSKNNTLIGRSDNTGDTYNNLSNNSQNPVTEISYGTYLPQVSRFIFDINIQPLIDRINEGIINPDKVVKHVLRMTNTIRYSPEYLGQKSYSSIIKRASAFELDVFNVDEDWAEGSGYDFEYNDSELPVFPQTKVDVSNWLFRQNQVLWSSAGAYDSGTTEIIATQRFEKGNEDLEIDITDYINDRISGSTGTTFGLGIKFADLYEELETKYRQAVAFHARKTNTFYEPFIETIVEDEIVDDRNYFYQDKENSLYLYINVGGLPASAVNIDEVEIYNHQGNLVDTISGDSVEFITKGVYKVTYSVDSTEYPDAVLFSDVWVGSLNGRPFRHEGEFYLISPEQYYSFDNSSQIEFDNYHFYFWGIKQNEKLRAGALRKVKLTVKEMYPNQDNFLPLDLEYRIFVTNANKYELDIIPFTPINRTNSGYEFNIDTSWMIPQDYKIQLRMKNGNYFEDKQTLEFTVVSDGRVYS
;
A
#
# COMPACT_ATOMS: atom_id res chain seq x y z
N MET A 1 1.80 -9.72 1.90
CA MET A 1 1.75 -8.42 2.60
C MET A 1 0.32 -7.94 2.70
N GLY A 2 -0.19 -7.82 3.92
CA GLY A 2 -1.52 -7.25 4.22
C GLY A 2 -1.52 -5.73 4.06
N ARG A 3 -2.68 -5.19 3.76
CA ARG A 3 -2.90 -3.74 3.65
C ARG A 3 -4.17 -3.35 4.36
N PHE A 4 -4.07 -2.35 5.22
CA PHE A 4 -5.21 -1.77 5.93
C PHE A 4 -5.31 -0.27 5.60
N ARG A 5 -6.53 0.24 5.48
CA ARG A 5 -6.78 1.64 5.14
C ARG A 5 -7.50 2.36 6.26
N SER A 6 -6.91 3.46 6.70
CA SER A 6 -7.54 4.42 7.62
C SER A 6 -7.92 5.68 6.85
N TYR A 7 -9.20 6.04 6.89
CA TYR A 7 -9.73 7.19 6.14
C TYR A 7 -9.72 8.45 6.99
N PHE A 8 -9.84 9.59 6.32
CA PHE A 8 -9.90 10.88 6.99
C PHE A 8 -11.21 11.04 7.77
N SER A 9 -11.11 11.52 9.00
CA SER A 9 -12.27 11.84 9.85
C SER A 9 -12.87 13.20 9.51
N LYS A 10 -12.00 14.18 9.23
CA LYS A 10 -12.36 15.55 8.84
C LYS A 10 -11.32 16.13 7.89
N ASN A 11 -11.72 17.12 7.08
CA ASN A 11 -10.82 17.86 6.20
C ASN A 11 -11.30 19.27 5.91
N ASN A 12 -10.40 20.15 5.51
CA ASN A 12 -10.72 21.45 4.94
C ASN A 12 -9.58 21.98 4.07
N THR A 13 -9.92 22.81 3.08
CA THR A 13 -8.94 23.62 2.33
C THR A 13 -8.98 25.04 2.87
N LEU A 14 -7.89 25.48 3.47
CA LEU A 14 -7.71 26.82 3.99
C LEU A 14 -7.21 27.72 2.84
N ILE A 15 -7.91 28.80 2.54
CA ILE A 15 -7.57 29.71 1.45
C ILE A 15 -7.25 31.07 2.03
N GLY A 16 -6.01 31.51 1.86
CA GLY A 16 -5.52 32.79 2.28
C GLY A 16 -5.31 33.75 1.11
N ARG A 17 -5.66 35.01 1.27
CA ARG A 17 -5.25 36.10 0.39
C ARG A 17 -4.34 37.05 1.14
N SER A 18 -3.21 37.35 0.54
CA SER A 18 -2.28 38.35 1.03
C SER A 18 -2.33 39.58 0.13
N ASP A 19 -3.53 40.16 -0.08
CA ASP A 19 -3.55 41.48 -0.70
C ASP A 19 -3.55 42.56 0.37
N ASN A 20 -2.80 43.62 0.11
CA ASN A 20 -2.72 44.80 0.96
C ASN A 20 -4.02 45.63 0.95
N THR A 21 -5.11 45.15 0.36
CA THR A 21 -6.36 45.87 0.17
C THR A 21 -7.38 45.63 1.27
N GLY A 22 -7.09 44.78 2.23
CA GLY A 22 -7.95 44.53 3.40
C GLY A 22 -9.21 43.71 3.08
N ASP A 23 -9.24 43.02 1.93
CA ASP A 23 -10.37 42.19 1.52
C ASP A 23 -10.36 40.86 2.29
N THR A 24 -11.07 40.86 3.41
CA THR A 24 -11.13 39.72 4.35
C THR A 24 -12.05 38.58 3.89
N TYR A 25 -12.80 38.74 2.81
CA TYR A 25 -13.86 37.80 2.42
C TYR A 25 -13.36 36.41 2.09
N ASN A 26 -12.22 36.29 1.44
CA ASN A 26 -11.70 34.97 1.06
C ASN A 26 -11.01 34.20 2.19
N ASN A 27 -10.47 34.93 3.16
CA ASN A 27 -9.83 34.34 4.32
C ASN A 27 -10.83 33.66 5.28
N LEU A 28 -12.13 33.77 5.01
CA LEU A 28 -13.22 33.21 5.81
C LEU A 28 -13.94 32.06 5.08
N SER A 29 -13.48 31.65 3.90
CA SER A 29 -14.10 30.55 3.15
C SER A 29 -13.84 29.20 3.83
N ASN A 30 -14.83 28.31 3.77
CA ASN A 30 -14.73 26.94 4.25
C ASN A 30 -15.06 25.98 3.10
N ASN A 31 -14.14 25.06 2.82
CA ASN A 31 -14.20 24.14 1.68
C ASN A 31 -14.26 22.67 2.10
N SER A 32 -14.71 22.39 3.31
CA SER A 32 -14.67 21.06 3.91
C SER A 32 -15.50 20.00 3.18
N GLN A 33 -16.53 20.42 2.43
CA GLN A 33 -17.42 19.52 1.70
C GLN A 33 -17.05 19.39 0.22
N ASN A 34 -15.98 20.03 -0.23
CA ASN A 34 -15.54 19.92 -1.62
C ASN A 34 -15.00 18.51 -1.92
N PRO A 35 -15.37 17.92 -3.06
CA PRO A 35 -14.85 16.63 -3.48
C PRO A 35 -13.38 16.64 -3.90
N VAL A 36 -12.83 17.83 -4.12
CA VAL A 36 -11.46 18.07 -4.54
C VAL A 36 -10.86 19.15 -3.66
N THR A 37 -9.64 18.94 -3.20
CA THR A 37 -8.82 19.97 -2.55
C THR A 37 -7.82 20.54 -3.54
N GLU A 38 -7.58 21.83 -3.47
CA GLU A 38 -6.58 22.51 -4.27
C GLU A 38 -5.55 23.15 -3.34
N ILE A 39 -4.28 22.85 -3.58
CA ILE A 39 -3.14 23.46 -2.90
C ILE A 39 -2.47 24.39 -3.90
N SER A 40 -2.25 25.65 -3.54
CA SER A 40 -1.79 26.66 -4.48
C SER A 40 -0.94 27.75 -3.84
N TYR A 41 -0.15 28.41 -4.69
CA TYR A 41 0.58 29.65 -4.37
C TYR A 41 0.61 30.58 -5.58
N GLY A 42 0.81 31.88 -5.35
CA GLY A 42 0.99 32.87 -6.39
C GLY A 42 0.74 34.28 -5.93
N THR A 43 1.34 35.24 -6.62
CA THR A 43 1.31 36.69 -6.27
C THR A 43 0.39 37.53 -7.15
N TYR A 44 0.08 37.09 -8.36
CA TYR A 44 -0.78 37.86 -9.27
C TYR A 44 -2.23 37.87 -8.82
N LEU A 45 -2.72 36.77 -8.31
CA LEU A 45 -3.87 36.69 -7.41
C LEU A 45 -3.27 36.10 -6.13
N PRO A 46 -2.93 36.96 -5.15
CA PRO A 46 -2.22 36.50 -3.96
C PRO A 46 -3.13 35.54 -3.19
N GLN A 47 -3.04 34.28 -3.55
CA GLN A 47 -3.82 33.22 -2.97
C GLN A 47 -2.91 32.05 -2.66
N VAL A 48 -2.77 31.78 -1.39
CA VAL A 48 -2.16 30.56 -0.87
C VAL A 48 -3.27 29.66 -0.38
N SER A 49 -3.26 28.42 -0.74
CA SER A 49 -4.17 27.44 -0.15
C SER A 49 -3.40 26.25 0.40
N ARG A 50 -3.83 25.81 1.57
CA ARG A 50 -3.30 24.66 2.30
C ARG A 50 -4.44 23.70 2.62
N PHE A 51 -4.16 22.42 2.61
CA PHE A 51 -5.14 21.39 2.95
C PHE A 51 -4.85 20.87 4.34
N ILE A 52 -5.84 20.85 5.22
CA ILE A 52 -5.74 20.25 6.55
C ILE A 52 -6.71 19.09 6.68
N PHE A 53 -6.31 18.05 7.41
CA PHE A 53 -7.12 16.86 7.62
C PHE A 53 -6.75 16.16 8.92
N ASP A 54 -7.68 15.39 9.46
CA ASP A 54 -7.43 14.45 10.54
C ASP A 54 -7.79 13.04 10.11
N ILE A 55 -7.17 12.05 10.74
CA ILE A 55 -7.23 10.66 10.36
C ILE A 55 -7.96 9.88 11.46
N ASN A 56 -8.95 9.08 11.05
CA ASN A 56 -9.56 8.14 11.96
C ASN A 56 -8.66 6.91 12.14
N ILE A 57 -7.78 6.93 13.13
CA ILE A 57 -6.88 5.81 13.43
C ILE A 57 -7.52 4.75 14.35
N GLN A 58 -8.71 5.02 14.92
CA GLN A 58 -9.34 4.09 15.87
C GLN A 58 -9.56 2.69 15.28
N PRO A 59 -10.03 2.53 14.02
CA PRO A 59 -10.18 1.20 13.43
C PRO A 59 -8.84 0.44 13.30
N LEU A 60 -7.72 1.14 13.11
CA LEU A 60 -6.39 0.52 13.08
C LEU A 60 -5.99 0.04 14.50
N ILE A 61 -6.19 0.90 15.50
CA ILE A 61 -5.94 0.56 16.91
C ILE A 61 -6.79 -0.65 17.33
N ASP A 62 -8.06 -0.69 16.93
CA ASP A 62 -8.96 -1.81 17.23
C ASP A 62 -8.42 -3.12 16.63
N ARG A 63 -7.94 -3.10 15.38
CA ARG A 63 -7.34 -4.28 14.73
C ARG A 63 -6.03 -4.74 15.37
N ILE A 64 -5.24 -3.81 15.87
CA ILE A 64 -4.03 -4.12 16.65
C ILE A 64 -4.43 -4.77 17.98
N ASN A 65 -5.39 -4.18 18.70
CA ASN A 65 -5.87 -4.71 19.97
C ASN A 65 -6.56 -6.09 19.82
N GLU A 66 -7.20 -6.34 18.70
CA GLU A 66 -7.79 -7.65 18.36
C GLU A 66 -6.72 -8.67 17.94
N GLY A 67 -5.46 -8.27 17.79
CA GLY A 67 -4.35 -9.09 17.32
C GLY A 67 -4.42 -9.44 15.82
N ILE A 68 -5.28 -8.77 15.05
CA ILE A 68 -5.40 -9.00 13.60
C ILE A 68 -4.21 -8.35 12.87
N ILE A 69 -3.79 -7.18 13.32
CA ILE A 69 -2.57 -6.52 12.86
C ILE A 69 -1.53 -6.63 13.97
N ASN A 70 -0.43 -7.28 13.66
CA ASN A 70 0.72 -7.30 14.56
C ASN A 70 1.53 -6.01 14.34
N PRO A 71 1.67 -5.13 15.35
CA PRO A 71 2.41 -3.88 15.19
C PRO A 71 3.88 -4.09 14.83
N ASP A 72 4.50 -5.19 15.29
CA ASP A 72 5.91 -5.51 14.98
C ASP A 72 6.11 -5.92 13.52
N LYS A 73 5.03 -6.22 12.81
CA LYS A 73 5.02 -6.57 11.38
C LYS A 73 4.59 -5.41 10.49
N VAL A 74 4.30 -4.26 11.04
CA VAL A 74 4.01 -3.07 10.25
C VAL A 74 5.29 -2.56 9.60
N VAL A 75 5.30 -2.55 8.27
CA VAL A 75 6.45 -2.08 7.48
C VAL A 75 6.43 -0.56 7.38
N LYS A 76 5.26 0.00 7.08
CA LYS A 76 5.09 1.46 6.95
C LYS A 76 3.63 1.90 6.90
N HIS A 77 3.44 3.19 7.16
CA HIS A 77 2.19 3.91 6.97
C HIS A 77 2.38 4.98 5.89
N VAL A 78 1.63 4.86 4.79
CA VAL A 78 1.76 5.76 3.63
C VAL A 78 0.50 6.60 3.46
N LEU A 79 0.65 7.92 3.49
CA LEU A 79 -0.42 8.84 3.11
C LEU A 79 -0.59 8.78 1.58
N ARG A 80 -1.82 8.52 1.13
CA ARG A 80 -2.16 8.43 -0.29
C ARG A 80 -3.28 9.37 -0.66
N MET A 81 -3.02 10.24 -1.65
CA MET A 81 -4.03 11.10 -2.25
C MET A 81 -3.89 11.06 -3.78
N THR A 82 -4.98 10.79 -4.46
CA THR A 82 -4.99 10.71 -5.92
C THR A 82 -5.10 12.10 -6.53
N ASN A 83 -4.19 12.42 -7.44
CA ASN A 83 -4.17 13.67 -8.17
C ASN A 83 -5.40 13.77 -9.09
N THR A 84 -5.93 14.97 -9.23
CA THR A 84 -6.99 15.24 -10.19
C THR A 84 -6.40 15.87 -11.45
N ILE A 85 -6.88 15.45 -12.63
CA ILE A 85 -6.45 15.99 -13.94
C ILE A 85 -7.06 17.38 -14.21
N ARG A 86 -7.59 18.03 -13.16
CA ARG A 86 -8.38 19.28 -13.28
C ARG A 86 -7.68 20.39 -14.08
N TYR A 87 -6.36 20.44 -14.09
CA TYR A 87 -5.56 21.44 -14.77
C TYR A 87 -4.88 20.94 -16.04
N SER A 88 -5.36 19.85 -16.64
CA SER A 88 -4.91 19.45 -17.96
C SER A 88 -5.28 20.53 -18.98
N PRO A 89 -4.35 20.97 -19.86
CA PRO A 89 -4.63 21.94 -20.90
C PRO A 89 -5.83 21.58 -21.81
N GLU A 90 -6.14 20.30 -21.91
CA GLU A 90 -7.26 19.78 -22.71
C GLU A 90 -8.63 19.97 -22.04
N TYR A 91 -8.69 20.06 -20.72
CA TYR A 91 -9.93 20.27 -19.98
C TYR A 91 -10.33 21.75 -19.87
N LEU A 92 -9.40 22.66 -20.09
CA LEU A 92 -9.63 24.11 -19.99
C LEU A 92 -10.13 24.70 -21.32
N GLY A 93 -11.08 24.06 -21.97
CA GLY A 93 -11.75 24.58 -23.18
C GLY A 93 -12.49 25.91 -23.03
N GLN A 94 -12.43 26.56 -21.87
CA GLN A 94 -12.89 27.92 -21.62
C GLN A 94 -11.70 28.88 -21.60
N LYS A 95 -11.59 29.65 -22.65
CA LYS A 95 -10.45 30.53 -22.96
C LYS A 95 -10.14 31.65 -21.95
N SER A 96 -10.91 31.87 -20.92
CA SER A 96 -10.72 33.04 -20.01
C SER A 96 -10.03 32.72 -18.68
N TYR A 97 -10.16 31.50 -18.15
CA TYR A 97 -9.53 31.12 -16.87
C TYR A 97 -8.18 30.43 -17.01
N SER A 98 -7.91 29.80 -18.14
CA SER A 98 -6.68 29.02 -18.41
C SER A 98 -5.40 29.88 -18.42
N SER A 99 -5.52 31.19 -18.43
CA SER A 99 -4.36 32.10 -18.44
C SER A 99 -3.86 32.49 -17.04
N ILE A 100 -4.63 32.25 -16.00
CA ILE A 100 -4.36 32.75 -14.64
C ILE A 100 -3.88 31.63 -13.70
N ILE A 101 -4.45 30.45 -13.86
CA ILE A 101 -4.09 29.27 -13.05
C ILE A 101 -3.30 28.30 -13.91
N LYS A 102 -2.13 27.89 -13.44
CA LYS A 102 -1.30 26.87 -14.09
C LYS A 102 -1.09 25.70 -13.15
N ARG A 103 -1.04 24.52 -13.73
CA ARG A 103 -0.57 23.36 -13.00
C ARG A 103 0.89 23.58 -12.62
N ALA A 104 1.19 23.47 -11.33
CA ALA A 104 2.55 23.49 -10.84
C ALA A 104 3.32 22.28 -11.38
N SER A 105 4.61 22.44 -11.58
CA SER A 105 5.54 21.38 -11.98
C SER A 105 6.91 21.65 -11.37
N ALA A 106 7.65 20.60 -11.07
CA ALA A 106 8.95 20.65 -10.41
C ALA A 106 8.89 21.41 -9.07
N PHE A 107 8.06 20.90 -8.15
CA PHE A 107 7.81 21.49 -6.83
C PHE A 107 7.87 20.42 -5.72
N GLU A 108 7.81 20.88 -4.49
CA GLU A 108 7.75 20.05 -3.30
C GLU A 108 6.49 20.41 -2.49
N LEU A 109 5.83 19.37 -1.96
CA LEU A 109 4.78 19.50 -0.96
C LEU A 109 5.29 19.01 0.38
N ASP A 110 5.07 19.82 1.40
CA ASP A 110 5.33 19.49 2.79
C ASP A 110 4.06 19.01 3.47
N VAL A 111 4.20 17.95 4.25
CA VAL A 111 3.20 17.48 5.22
C VAL A 111 3.64 18.00 6.58
N PHE A 112 2.78 18.77 7.26
CA PHE A 112 3.08 19.40 8.54
C PHE A 112 2.09 19.00 9.63
N ASN A 113 2.50 19.08 10.90
CA ASN A 113 1.64 18.81 12.04
C ASN A 113 0.67 19.96 12.30
N VAL A 114 -0.61 19.64 12.56
CA VAL A 114 -1.62 20.60 13.04
C VAL A 114 -1.78 20.41 14.55
N ASP A 115 -1.26 21.32 15.32
CA ASP A 115 -1.17 21.27 16.78
C ASP A 115 -2.33 21.94 17.53
N GLU A 116 -3.26 22.55 16.79
CA GLU A 116 -4.44 23.20 17.33
C GLU A 116 -5.74 22.52 16.88
N ASP A 117 -6.67 22.30 17.82
CA ASP A 117 -7.98 21.72 17.48
C ASP A 117 -8.80 22.66 16.57
N TRP A 118 -9.50 22.06 15.61
CA TRP A 118 -10.21 22.80 14.59
C TRP A 118 -11.56 22.16 14.19
N ALA A 119 -12.50 22.96 13.73
CA ALA A 119 -13.81 22.52 13.29
C ALA A 119 -13.87 22.38 11.76
N GLU A 120 -14.34 21.21 11.27
CA GLU A 120 -14.41 20.94 9.84
C GLU A 120 -15.35 21.92 9.10
N GLY A 121 -16.55 22.10 9.61
CA GLY A 121 -17.57 22.88 8.93
C GLY A 121 -18.34 22.14 7.85
N SER A 122 -19.12 22.89 7.06
CA SER A 122 -20.00 22.36 6.02
C SER A 122 -19.99 23.19 4.73
N GLY A 123 -18.88 23.88 4.46
CA GLY A 123 -18.78 24.80 3.33
C GLY A 123 -18.47 24.15 2.00
N TYR A 124 -19.02 24.78 0.95
CA TYR A 124 -18.84 24.43 -0.46
C TYR A 124 -18.38 25.66 -1.25
N ASP A 125 -17.29 26.29 -0.88
CA ASP A 125 -16.84 27.50 -1.55
C ASP A 125 -15.98 27.12 -2.77
N PHE A 126 -16.65 26.70 -3.84
CA PHE A 126 -15.99 25.99 -4.96
C PHE A 126 -15.36 26.88 -5.98
N GLU A 127 -15.90 28.00 -6.30
CA GLU A 127 -15.37 28.85 -7.35
C GLU A 127 -15.65 30.30 -7.09
N TYR A 128 -14.60 31.07 -7.24
CA TYR A 128 -14.65 32.49 -7.37
C TYR A 128 -15.10 32.82 -8.78
N ASN A 129 -16.34 33.15 -8.94
CA ASN A 129 -16.81 33.80 -10.15
C ASN A 129 -16.70 35.33 -9.93
N ASP A 130 -15.70 35.98 -10.54
CA ASP A 130 -15.44 37.40 -10.41
C ASP A 130 -16.62 38.29 -10.86
N SER A 131 -17.62 37.74 -11.52
CA SER A 131 -18.75 38.47 -12.07
C SER A 131 -20.03 38.41 -11.21
N GLU A 132 -20.12 37.48 -10.30
CA GLU A 132 -21.23 37.39 -9.36
C GLU A 132 -20.68 37.08 -7.98
N LEU A 133 -20.42 38.13 -7.20
CA LEU A 133 -20.21 37.95 -5.77
C LEU A 133 -21.43 37.17 -5.26
N PRO A 134 -21.30 35.92 -4.84
CA PRO A 134 -22.39 35.28 -4.18
C PRO A 134 -22.66 36.12 -2.96
N VAL A 135 -23.90 36.52 -2.79
CA VAL A 135 -24.42 37.23 -1.61
C VAL A 135 -24.41 36.25 -0.41
N PHE A 136 -23.25 35.67 -0.13
CA PHE A 136 -22.99 34.79 1.00
C PHE A 136 -21.77 35.22 1.76
N PRO A 137 -21.81 36.32 2.41
CA PRO A 137 -20.92 36.48 3.51
C PRO A 137 -21.63 36.01 4.77
N GLN A 138 -21.91 34.78 4.91
CA GLN A 138 -21.88 34.28 6.26
C GLN A 138 -20.41 34.13 6.57
N THR A 139 -19.86 35.12 7.22
CA THR A 139 -18.56 35.02 7.89
C THR A 139 -18.59 33.76 8.73
N LYS A 140 -18.02 32.68 8.20
CA LYS A 140 -18.00 31.35 8.86
C LYS A 140 -16.90 31.37 9.93
N VAL A 141 -17.14 32.14 10.98
CA VAL A 141 -16.23 32.31 12.12
C VAL A 141 -16.35 31.13 13.12
N ASP A 142 -17.36 30.29 12.97
CA ASP A 142 -17.65 29.10 13.77
C ASP A 142 -16.99 27.83 13.27
N VAL A 143 -16.32 27.87 12.11
CA VAL A 143 -15.66 26.74 11.46
C VAL A 143 -14.25 27.14 11.04
N SER A 144 -13.41 26.13 10.72
CA SER A 144 -12.06 26.42 10.25
C SER A 144 -12.06 27.13 8.89
N ASN A 145 -11.19 28.11 8.79
CA ASN A 145 -10.84 28.86 7.59
C ASN A 145 -9.40 29.36 7.74
N TRP A 146 -8.95 30.29 6.89
CA TRP A 146 -7.58 30.78 6.98
C TRP A 146 -7.25 31.50 8.28
N LEU A 147 -8.22 32.25 8.86
CA LEU A 147 -8.02 33.04 10.06
C LEU A 147 -8.43 32.32 11.34
N PHE A 148 -9.55 31.61 11.29
CA PHE A 148 -10.14 30.95 12.46
C PHE A 148 -9.99 29.44 12.38
N ARG A 149 -9.71 28.82 13.52
CA ARG A 149 -9.68 27.36 13.67
C ARG A 149 -11.06 26.79 14.07
N GLN A 150 -11.84 27.53 14.85
CA GLN A 150 -13.20 27.20 15.27
C GLN A 150 -13.84 28.42 15.98
N ASN A 151 -15.16 28.51 15.97
CA ASN A 151 -16.00 29.40 16.80
C ASN A 151 -15.30 30.70 17.26
N GLN A 152 -14.95 31.57 16.33
CA GLN A 152 -14.28 32.87 16.56
C GLN A 152 -12.89 32.75 17.22
N VAL A 153 -12.32 31.59 17.30
CA VAL A 153 -10.96 31.36 17.84
C VAL A 153 -9.97 31.39 16.67
N LEU A 154 -9.06 32.36 16.70
CA LEU A 154 -7.99 32.46 15.70
C LEU A 154 -7.01 31.28 15.80
N TRP A 155 -6.41 30.90 14.65
CA TRP A 155 -5.16 30.16 14.67
C TRP A 155 -4.05 30.98 15.32
N SER A 156 -3.10 30.33 15.96
CA SER A 156 -1.87 30.99 16.44
C SER A 156 -1.09 31.59 15.28
N SER A 157 -1.10 30.91 14.15
CA SER A 157 -0.61 31.42 12.84
C SER A 157 -1.64 31.17 11.76
N ALA A 158 -1.96 32.18 10.97
CA ALA A 158 -2.97 32.09 9.92
C ALA A 158 -2.64 30.98 8.92
N GLY A 159 -3.65 30.20 8.51
CA GLY A 159 -3.47 29.05 7.65
C GLY A 159 -2.86 27.84 8.35
N ALA A 160 -2.97 27.77 9.68
CA ALA A 160 -2.53 26.64 10.54
C ALA A 160 -1.04 26.28 10.45
N TYR A 161 -0.17 27.21 10.03
CA TYR A 161 1.24 26.94 9.82
C TYR A 161 2.11 28.16 10.07
N ASP A 162 3.23 27.94 10.75
CA ASP A 162 4.29 28.91 11.02
C ASP A 162 5.64 28.27 10.67
N SER A 163 6.39 28.88 9.75
CA SER A 163 7.67 28.33 9.26
C SER A 163 8.76 28.24 10.35
N GLY A 164 8.60 28.97 11.46
CA GLY A 164 9.57 28.96 12.57
C GLY A 164 9.28 27.91 13.64
N THR A 165 8.06 27.42 13.75
CA THR A 165 7.62 26.58 14.88
C THR A 165 6.87 25.32 14.49
N THR A 166 6.24 25.28 13.32
CA THR A 166 5.47 24.11 12.89
C THR A 166 6.40 23.00 12.36
N GLU A 167 6.22 21.81 12.88
CA GLU A 167 6.99 20.63 12.48
C GLU A 167 6.58 20.13 11.10
N ILE A 168 7.55 19.95 10.20
CA ILE A 168 7.39 19.26 8.93
C ILE A 168 7.62 17.77 9.17
N ILE A 169 6.59 16.98 8.93
CA ILE A 169 6.60 15.53 9.12
C ILE A 169 7.31 14.83 7.96
N ALA A 170 7.01 15.25 6.73
CA ALA A 170 7.61 14.66 5.53
C ALA A 170 7.42 15.59 4.31
N THR A 171 8.22 15.37 3.27
CA THR A 171 8.19 16.15 2.02
C THR A 171 8.18 15.21 0.83
N GLN A 172 7.36 15.50 -0.18
CA GLN A 172 7.39 14.81 -1.47
C GLN A 172 7.68 15.78 -2.61
N ARG A 173 8.62 15.39 -3.48
CA ARG A 173 8.94 16.10 -4.70
C ARG A 173 8.05 15.63 -5.85
N PHE A 174 7.54 16.57 -6.63
CA PHE A 174 6.74 16.39 -7.83
C PHE A 174 7.50 16.92 -9.05
N GLU A 175 7.69 16.10 -10.07
CA GLU A 175 8.42 16.52 -11.27
C GLU A 175 7.47 17.11 -12.33
N LYS A 176 6.29 16.53 -12.50
CA LYS A 176 5.33 16.90 -13.54
C LYS A 176 4.06 17.56 -13.00
N GLY A 177 3.79 17.42 -11.70
CA GLY A 177 2.60 17.94 -11.03
C GLY A 177 1.31 17.16 -11.33
N ASN A 178 1.42 15.95 -11.86
CA ASN A 178 0.31 15.01 -12.07
C ASN A 178 0.51 13.68 -11.34
N GLU A 179 1.55 13.60 -10.54
CA GLU A 179 1.82 12.46 -9.68
C GLU A 179 0.81 12.44 -8.53
N ASP A 180 0.51 11.25 -8.03
CA ASP A 180 -0.23 11.08 -6.78
C ASP A 180 0.67 11.44 -5.59
N LEU A 181 0.05 11.85 -4.48
CA LEU A 181 0.77 12.00 -3.22
C LEU A 181 0.88 10.63 -2.57
N GLU A 182 2.12 10.19 -2.38
CA GLU A 182 2.47 8.93 -1.72
C GLU A 182 3.64 9.19 -0.78
N ILE A 183 3.36 9.50 0.47
CA ILE A 183 4.37 9.93 1.41
C ILE A 183 4.36 9.07 2.67
N ASP A 184 5.56 8.67 3.11
CA ASP A 184 5.75 7.88 4.33
C ASP A 184 5.58 8.77 5.55
N ILE A 185 4.65 8.41 6.43
CA ILE A 185 4.35 9.08 7.70
C ILE A 185 4.36 8.07 8.86
N THR A 186 5.23 7.06 8.76
CA THR A 186 5.25 5.92 9.69
C THR A 186 5.47 6.38 11.13
N ASP A 187 6.46 7.22 11.36
CA ASP A 187 6.79 7.70 12.70
C ASP A 187 5.61 8.46 13.34
N TYR A 188 4.98 9.34 12.56
CA TYR A 188 3.80 10.08 13.03
C TYR A 188 2.63 9.18 13.42
N ILE A 189 2.32 8.15 12.63
CA ILE A 189 1.22 7.23 12.96
C ILE A 189 1.57 6.34 14.14
N ASN A 190 2.80 5.83 14.23
CA ASN A 190 3.27 5.03 15.36
C ASN A 190 3.20 5.83 16.67
N ASP A 191 3.61 7.09 16.64
CA ASP A 191 3.51 7.98 17.78
C ASP A 191 2.07 8.24 18.21
N ARG A 192 1.15 8.37 17.26
CA ARG A 192 -0.29 8.47 17.56
C ARG A 192 -0.86 7.19 18.15
N ILE A 193 -0.44 6.01 17.67
CA ILE A 193 -0.88 4.72 18.19
C ILE A 193 -0.38 4.52 19.62
N SER A 194 0.88 4.85 19.89
CA SER A 194 1.51 4.72 21.22
C SER A 194 1.06 5.79 22.22
N GLY A 195 0.42 6.86 21.75
CA GLY A 195 0.11 8.04 22.56
C GLY A 195 1.32 8.89 22.93
N SER A 196 2.45 8.71 22.23
CA SER A 196 3.71 9.43 22.45
C SER A 196 3.72 10.81 21.81
N THR A 197 2.86 11.08 20.84
CA THR A 197 2.71 12.41 20.24
C THR A 197 2.27 13.41 21.29
N GLY A 198 2.88 14.58 21.26
CA GLY A 198 2.30 15.77 21.82
C GLY A 198 0.89 16.01 21.29
N THR A 199 0.30 17.14 21.60
CA THR A 199 -1.04 17.47 21.12
C THR A 199 -1.01 17.60 19.58
N THR A 200 -1.65 16.67 18.88
CA THR A 200 -1.86 16.76 17.43
C THR A 200 -3.33 16.64 17.11
N PHE A 201 -3.81 17.46 16.18
CA PHE A 201 -5.19 17.47 15.71
C PHE A 201 -5.29 17.19 14.21
N GLY A 202 -4.26 16.56 13.67
CA GLY A 202 -4.18 16.14 12.29
C GLY A 202 -2.92 16.63 11.59
N LEU A 203 -2.97 16.58 10.28
CA LEU A 203 -1.90 16.98 9.38
C LEU A 203 -2.37 18.05 8.40
N GLY A 204 -1.43 18.83 7.91
CA GLY A 204 -1.65 19.74 6.81
C GLY A 204 -0.73 19.45 5.64
N ILE A 205 -1.12 19.88 4.43
CA ILE A 205 -0.32 19.81 3.22
C ILE A 205 -0.24 21.19 2.61
N LYS A 206 0.95 21.59 2.22
CA LYS A 206 1.25 22.89 1.61
C LYS A 206 2.38 22.77 0.60
N PHE A 207 2.56 23.76 -0.25
CA PHE A 207 3.83 23.91 -0.95
C PHE A 207 4.95 24.22 0.05
N ALA A 208 6.15 23.70 -0.19
CA ALA A 208 7.30 24.04 0.63
C ALA A 208 7.53 25.57 0.65
N ASP A 209 8.06 26.10 1.76
CA ASP A 209 8.16 27.54 2.01
C ASP A 209 8.77 28.31 0.85
N LEU A 210 9.82 27.75 0.23
CA LEU A 210 10.46 28.34 -0.94
C LEU A 210 9.46 28.69 -2.05
N TYR A 211 8.45 27.86 -2.27
CA TYR A 211 7.45 28.08 -3.33
C TYR A 211 6.37 29.06 -2.90
N GLU A 212 5.90 29.00 -1.65
CA GLU A 212 4.90 29.92 -1.14
C GLU A 212 5.41 31.38 -1.12
N GLU A 213 6.72 31.56 -0.96
CA GLU A 213 7.42 32.85 -0.98
C GLU A 213 7.75 33.36 -2.40
N LEU A 214 7.64 32.49 -3.43
CA LEU A 214 8.00 32.90 -4.80
C LEU A 214 6.99 33.89 -5.39
N GLU A 215 7.54 35.01 -5.90
CA GLU A 215 6.77 35.91 -6.75
C GLU A 215 6.54 35.29 -8.12
N THR A 216 5.35 34.80 -8.38
CA THR A 216 4.97 34.21 -9.68
C THR A 216 3.93 35.03 -10.39
N LYS A 217 4.04 35.12 -11.73
CA LYS A 217 3.06 35.81 -12.56
C LYS A 217 1.70 35.13 -12.55
N TYR A 218 1.66 33.85 -12.31
CA TYR A 218 0.45 33.02 -12.36
C TYR A 218 0.34 32.23 -11.07
N ARG A 219 -0.91 32.02 -10.62
CA ARG A 219 -1.18 31.10 -9.55
C ARG A 219 -0.78 29.68 -9.97
N GLN A 220 0.07 29.05 -9.21
CA GLN A 220 0.46 27.66 -9.39
C GLN A 220 -0.40 26.79 -8.47
N ALA A 221 -0.91 25.69 -8.99
CA ALA A 221 -1.79 24.82 -8.22
C ALA A 221 -1.61 23.35 -8.56
N VAL A 222 -1.86 22.50 -7.57
CA VAL A 222 -2.07 21.07 -7.68
C VAL A 222 -3.35 20.70 -6.97
N ALA A 223 -4.07 19.70 -7.47
CA ALA A 223 -5.34 19.32 -6.87
C ALA A 223 -5.41 17.80 -6.68
N PHE A 224 -5.99 17.40 -5.56
CA PHE A 224 -6.21 16.01 -5.20
C PHE A 224 -7.67 15.75 -4.87
N HIS A 225 -8.10 14.49 -5.00
CA HIS A 225 -9.38 14.08 -4.47
C HIS A 225 -9.39 14.28 -2.95
N ALA A 226 -10.49 14.82 -2.42
CA ALA A 226 -10.70 15.04 -0.99
C ALA A 226 -11.67 14.00 -0.43
N ARG A 227 -11.87 14.01 0.90
CA ARG A 227 -12.73 13.06 1.61
C ARG A 227 -14.16 12.95 1.04
N LYS A 228 -14.72 14.06 0.53
CA LYS A 228 -16.09 14.13 -0.01
C LYS A 228 -16.19 13.83 -1.51
N THR A 229 -15.17 13.21 -2.09
CA THR A 229 -15.16 12.86 -3.51
C THR A 229 -16.27 11.89 -3.92
N ASN A 230 -16.81 11.10 -2.97
CA ASN A 230 -17.79 10.04 -3.22
C ASN A 230 -17.35 9.05 -4.31
N THR A 231 -16.05 8.85 -4.46
CA THR A 231 -15.42 7.90 -5.37
C THR A 231 -14.42 7.04 -4.61
N PHE A 232 -13.81 6.03 -5.25
CA PHE A 232 -12.73 5.24 -4.65
C PHE A 232 -11.39 5.96 -4.59
N TYR A 233 -11.34 7.21 -5.01
CA TYR A 233 -10.17 8.08 -4.87
C TYR A 233 -10.15 8.84 -3.56
N GLU A 234 -11.04 8.49 -2.62
CA GLU A 234 -11.00 9.07 -1.28
C GLU A 234 -9.62 8.86 -0.66
N PRO A 235 -9.00 9.93 -0.10
CA PRO A 235 -7.68 9.83 0.50
C PRO A 235 -7.67 8.97 1.75
N PHE A 236 -6.57 8.27 1.97
CA PHE A 236 -6.40 7.36 3.09
C PHE A 236 -4.93 7.21 3.50
N ILE A 237 -4.73 6.68 4.69
CA ILE A 237 -3.44 6.15 5.12
C ILE A 237 -3.44 4.65 4.86
N GLU A 238 -2.48 4.15 4.10
CA GLU A 238 -2.27 2.74 3.85
C GLU A 238 -1.23 2.19 4.84
N THR A 239 -1.68 1.34 5.76
CA THR A 239 -0.81 0.55 6.62
C THR A 239 -0.42 -0.71 5.89
N ILE A 240 0.88 -0.93 5.69
CA ILE A 240 1.43 -2.10 5.02
C ILE A 240 2.03 -3.02 6.09
N VAL A 241 1.56 -4.26 6.11
CA VAL A 241 1.93 -5.27 7.12
C VAL A 241 2.62 -6.44 6.43
N GLU A 242 3.73 -6.90 6.99
CA GLU A 242 4.43 -8.10 6.55
C GLU A 242 3.83 -9.33 7.24
N ASP A 243 2.68 -9.76 6.74
CA ASP A 243 1.90 -10.91 7.23
C ASP A 243 1.95 -12.10 6.26
N GLU A 244 3.00 -12.16 5.45
CA GLU A 244 3.19 -13.25 4.51
C GLU A 244 3.47 -14.55 5.24
N ILE A 245 2.72 -15.58 4.91
CA ILE A 245 2.85 -16.91 5.51
C ILE A 245 3.45 -17.83 4.44
N VAL A 246 4.68 -18.28 4.71
CA VAL A 246 5.37 -19.31 3.92
C VAL A 246 5.61 -20.49 4.84
N ASP A 247 4.76 -21.52 4.74
CA ASP A 247 4.86 -22.73 5.55
C ASP A 247 5.66 -23.78 4.78
N ASP A 248 6.82 -24.12 5.31
CA ASP A 248 7.79 -25.02 4.65
C ASP A 248 7.54 -26.51 4.93
N ARG A 249 6.41 -26.91 5.55
CA ARG A 249 6.11 -28.30 5.91
C ARG A 249 6.25 -29.29 4.77
N ASN A 250 5.89 -28.87 3.56
CA ASN A 250 5.96 -29.73 2.37
C ASN A 250 7.35 -29.71 1.69
N TYR A 251 8.22 -28.79 2.10
CA TYR A 251 9.52 -28.52 1.48
C TYR A 251 10.53 -28.09 2.52
N PHE A 252 10.68 -28.89 3.56
CA PHE A 252 11.59 -28.59 4.65
C PHE A 252 13.01 -29.03 4.25
N TYR A 253 13.85 -28.05 3.90
CA TYR A 253 15.23 -28.31 3.48
C TYR A 253 16.13 -28.54 4.69
N GLN A 254 16.82 -29.68 4.71
CA GLN A 254 17.88 -29.91 5.69
C GLN A 254 19.01 -28.89 5.51
N ASP A 255 19.72 -28.56 6.59
CA ASP A 255 20.81 -27.60 6.66
C ASP A 255 20.41 -26.15 6.31
N LYS A 256 19.11 -25.85 6.31
CA LYS A 256 18.56 -24.51 6.13
C LYS A 256 17.54 -24.18 7.21
N GLU A 257 17.38 -22.89 7.47
CA GLU A 257 16.28 -22.39 8.27
C GLU A 257 14.97 -22.51 7.49
N ASN A 258 13.98 -23.17 8.10
CA ASN A 258 12.63 -23.33 7.55
C ASN A 258 11.61 -22.85 8.56
N SER A 259 10.43 -22.49 8.08
CA SER A 259 9.33 -21.94 8.87
C SER A 259 8.20 -22.95 9.01
N LEU A 260 7.82 -23.26 10.26
CA LEU A 260 6.65 -24.06 10.58
C LEU A 260 5.59 -23.18 11.24
N TYR A 261 4.33 -23.38 10.87
CA TYR A 261 3.22 -22.55 11.35
C TYR A 261 2.17 -23.37 12.09
N LEU A 262 1.63 -22.75 13.14
CA LEU A 262 0.43 -23.22 13.82
C LEU A 262 -0.74 -22.30 13.49
N TYR A 263 -1.88 -22.89 13.10
CA TYR A 263 -3.12 -22.18 12.82
C TYR A 263 -4.19 -22.56 13.82
N ILE A 264 -4.68 -21.60 14.59
CA ILE A 264 -5.71 -21.80 15.62
C ILE A 264 -7.04 -21.19 15.19
N ASN A 265 -8.06 -22.04 15.07
CA ASN A 265 -9.44 -21.61 14.80
C ASN A 265 -10.39 -22.18 15.84
N VAL A 266 -11.31 -21.34 16.32
CA VAL A 266 -12.38 -21.73 17.22
C VAL A 266 -13.72 -21.35 16.61
N GLY A 267 -14.58 -22.33 16.38
CA GLY A 267 -15.87 -22.08 15.74
C GLY A 267 -15.78 -21.49 14.33
N GLY A 268 -14.67 -21.78 13.61
CA GLY A 268 -14.43 -21.25 12.25
C GLY A 268 -13.81 -19.85 12.22
N LEU A 269 -13.49 -19.25 13.36
CA LEU A 269 -12.86 -17.94 13.45
C LEU A 269 -11.44 -18.05 14.03
N PRO A 270 -10.47 -17.27 13.54
CA PRO A 270 -9.13 -17.23 14.12
C PRO A 270 -9.17 -16.85 15.61
N ALA A 271 -8.41 -17.59 16.43
CA ALA A 271 -8.34 -17.36 17.87
C ALA A 271 -6.88 -17.44 18.33
N SER A 272 -6.43 -16.46 19.10
CA SER A 272 -5.06 -16.48 19.64
C SER A 272 -4.98 -17.40 20.85
N ALA A 273 -3.89 -18.17 20.94
CA ALA A 273 -3.52 -18.86 22.16
C ALA A 273 -3.25 -17.84 23.28
N VAL A 274 -3.54 -18.23 24.50
CA VAL A 274 -3.13 -17.44 25.67
C VAL A 274 -1.64 -17.58 25.88
N ASN A 275 -1.12 -18.80 25.65
CA ASN A 275 0.30 -19.12 25.75
C ASN A 275 0.65 -20.28 24.83
N ILE A 276 1.81 -20.21 24.20
CA ILE A 276 2.52 -21.35 23.61
C ILE A 276 3.66 -21.66 24.55
N ASP A 277 3.66 -22.86 25.13
CA ASP A 277 4.68 -23.25 26.12
C ASP A 277 5.96 -23.70 25.41
N GLU A 278 5.81 -24.56 24.41
CA GLU A 278 6.92 -25.12 23.65
C GLU A 278 6.46 -25.73 22.34
N VAL A 279 7.42 -26.01 21.46
CA VAL A 279 7.24 -26.82 20.24
C VAL A 279 8.23 -27.98 20.29
N GLU A 280 7.72 -29.19 20.43
CA GLU A 280 8.50 -30.41 20.46
C GLU A 280 8.67 -30.96 19.05
N ILE A 281 9.88 -31.34 18.67
CA ILE A 281 10.19 -31.95 17.36
C ILE A 281 10.47 -33.42 17.53
N TYR A 282 9.78 -34.25 16.75
CA TYR A 282 9.94 -35.70 16.79
C TYR A 282 10.38 -36.24 15.43
N ASN A 283 11.22 -37.25 15.43
CA ASN A 283 11.56 -37.99 14.22
C ASN A 283 10.46 -39.02 13.87
N HIS A 284 10.59 -39.66 12.70
CA HIS A 284 9.65 -40.68 12.20
C HIS A 284 9.49 -41.91 13.10
N GLN A 285 10.41 -42.11 14.05
CA GLN A 285 10.35 -43.22 15.03
C GLN A 285 9.60 -42.80 16.31
N GLY A 286 9.15 -41.55 16.41
CA GLY A 286 8.51 -41.00 17.58
C GLY A 286 9.45 -40.63 18.72
N ASN A 287 10.75 -40.52 18.44
CA ASN A 287 11.72 -40.02 19.42
C ASN A 287 11.77 -38.51 19.39
N LEU A 288 11.76 -37.89 20.58
CA LEU A 288 11.97 -36.45 20.73
C LEU A 288 13.38 -36.09 20.27
N VAL A 289 13.48 -35.18 19.33
CA VAL A 289 14.73 -34.68 18.75
C VAL A 289 15.14 -33.37 19.40
N ASP A 290 14.17 -32.46 19.52
CA ASP A 290 14.41 -31.12 20.05
C ASP A 290 13.17 -30.54 20.71
N THR A 291 13.36 -29.49 21.52
CA THR A 291 12.28 -28.72 22.15
C THR A 291 12.58 -27.23 22.03
N ILE A 292 11.74 -26.53 21.30
CA ILE A 292 11.86 -25.09 21.07
C ILE A 292 10.99 -24.38 22.12
N SER A 293 11.59 -23.46 22.89
CA SER A 293 10.86 -22.68 23.89
C SER A 293 9.76 -21.82 23.25
N GLY A 294 8.64 -21.65 23.93
CA GLY A 294 7.57 -20.76 23.51
C GLY A 294 8.00 -19.32 23.32
N ASP A 295 9.06 -18.86 24.00
CA ASP A 295 9.64 -17.53 23.82
C ASP A 295 10.27 -17.33 22.42
N SER A 296 10.57 -18.41 21.71
CA SER A 296 11.09 -18.39 20.34
C SER A 296 9.97 -18.47 19.30
N VAL A 297 8.71 -18.59 19.73
CA VAL A 297 7.54 -18.63 18.84
C VAL A 297 7.10 -17.23 18.50
N GLU A 298 7.10 -16.93 17.23
CA GLU A 298 6.71 -15.64 16.69
C GLU A 298 5.18 -15.57 16.48
N PHE A 299 4.53 -14.53 17.01
CA PHE A 299 3.14 -14.23 16.72
C PHE A 299 3.06 -13.43 15.40
N ILE A 300 2.41 -13.97 14.39
CA ILE A 300 2.27 -13.31 13.07
C ILE A 300 0.99 -12.47 13.02
N THR A 301 -0.14 -13.10 13.27
CA THR A 301 -1.46 -12.48 13.34
C THR A 301 -2.39 -13.35 14.18
N LYS A 302 -3.60 -12.88 14.44
CA LYS A 302 -4.59 -13.60 15.24
C LYS A 302 -4.76 -15.05 14.79
N GLY A 303 -4.38 -15.97 15.67
CA GLY A 303 -4.47 -17.41 15.43
C GLY A 303 -3.35 -17.99 14.55
N VAL A 304 -2.28 -17.22 14.26
CA VAL A 304 -1.16 -17.70 13.45
C VAL A 304 0.15 -17.47 14.19
N TYR A 305 0.88 -18.55 14.40
CA TYR A 305 2.16 -18.58 15.08
C TYR A 305 3.20 -19.24 14.20
N LYS A 306 4.44 -18.80 14.30
CA LYS A 306 5.57 -19.28 13.51
C LYS A 306 6.71 -19.70 14.42
N VAL A 307 7.40 -20.76 14.06
CA VAL A 307 8.70 -21.13 14.59
C VAL A 307 9.66 -21.37 13.42
N THR A 308 10.91 -20.99 13.60
CA THR A 308 11.99 -21.27 12.64
C THR A 308 12.80 -22.45 13.18
N TYR A 309 13.05 -23.44 12.32
CA TYR A 309 13.77 -24.66 12.69
C TYR A 309 14.66 -25.15 11.55
N SER A 310 15.74 -25.82 11.91
CA SER A 310 16.69 -26.45 10.97
C SER A 310 17.01 -27.85 11.41
N VAL A 311 17.07 -28.79 10.48
CA VAL A 311 17.47 -30.19 10.73
C VAL A 311 18.81 -30.46 10.06
N ASP A 312 19.80 -30.96 10.82
CA ASP A 312 21.12 -31.29 10.31
C ASP A 312 21.08 -32.59 9.48
N SER A 313 21.52 -32.52 8.24
CA SER A 313 21.55 -33.67 7.32
C SER A 313 22.58 -34.75 7.73
N THR A 314 23.63 -34.35 8.47
CA THR A 314 24.66 -35.32 8.92
C THR A 314 24.16 -36.15 10.10
N GLU A 315 23.26 -35.59 10.91
CA GLU A 315 22.64 -36.29 12.03
C GLU A 315 21.48 -37.17 11.60
N TYR A 316 20.73 -36.75 10.58
CA TYR A 316 19.54 -37.42 10.06
C TYR A 316 19.59 -37.65 8.54
N PRO A 317 20.61 -38.39 8.01
CA PRO A 317 20.85 -38.46 6.56
C PRO A 317 19.73 -39.16 5.77
N ASP A 318 19.05 -40.12 6.40
CA ASP A 318 18.00 -40.93 5.79
C ASP A 318 16.59 -40.53 6.24
N ALA A 319 16.46 -39.39 6.96
CA ALA A 319 15.17 -38.97 7.47
C ALA A 319 14.32 -38.33 6.38
N VAL A 320 13.07 -38.79 6.28
CA VAL A 320 12.08 -38.27 5.28
C VAL A 320 10.96 -37.50 5.94
N LEU A 321 10.61 -37.83 7.19
CA LEU A 321 9.46 -37.30 7.88
C LEU A 321 9.80 -36.94 9.33
N PHE A 322 9.44 -35.77 9.75
CA PHE A 322 9.45 -35.32 11.14
C PHE A 322 8.06 -34.79 11.51
N SER A 323 7.80 -34.67 12.80
CA SER A 323 6.61 -34.00 13.30
C SER A 323 6.96 -32.90 14.29
N ASP A 324 6.15 -31.82 14.27
CA ASP A 324 6.17 -30.74 15.22
C ASP A 324 4.90 -30.81 16.09
N VAL A 325 5.10 -30.73 17.38
CA VAL A 325 4.00 -30.77 18.36
C VAL A 325 3.99 -29.49 19.16
N TRP A 326 2.96 -28.70 18.94
CA TRP A 326 2.75 -27.44 19.62
C TRP A 326 1.99 -27.66 20.90
N VAL A 327 2.55 -27.22 22.01
CA VAL A 327 1.99 -27.33 23.35
C VAL A 327 1.69 -25.92 23.88
N GLY A 328 0.50 -25.73 24.44
CA GLY A 328 0.10 -24.44 24.94
C GLY A 328 -1.27 -24.40 25.58
N SER A 329 -1.84 -23.21 25.72
CA SER A 329 -3.18 -23.03 26.29
C SER A 329 -4.05 -22.11 25.44
N LEU A 330 -5.32 -22.51 25.28
CA LEU A 330 -6.35 -21.76 24.57
C LEU A 330 -7.60 -21.66 25.46
N ASN A 331 -8.05 -20.45 25.74
CA ASN A 331 -9.23 -20.18 26.59
C ASN A 331 -9.15 -20.91 27.95
N GLY A 332 -7.98 -20.96 28.57
CA GLY A 332 -7.73 -21.61 29.85
C GLY A 332 -7.71 -23.14 29.80
N ARG A 333 -7.66 -23.74 28.64
CA ARG A 333 -7.54 -25.19 28.44
C ARG A 333 -6.23 -25.49 27.72
N PRO A 334 -5.48 -26.50 28.19
CA PRO A 334 -4.28 -26.94 27.48
C PRO A 334 -4.66 -27.54 26.13
N PHE A 335 -3.82 -27.34 25.13
CA PHE A 335 -3.91 -27.98 23.83
C PHE A 335 -2.57 -28.61 23.46
N ARG A 336 -2.63 -29.62 22.62
CA ARG A 336 -1.50 -30.25 21.95
C ARG A 336 -1.90 -30.45 20.50
N HIS A 337 -1.15 -29.85 19.58
CA HIS A 337 -1.41 -29.94 18.15
C HIS A 337 -0.19 -30.50 17.45
N GLU A 338 -0.37 -31.54 16.65
CA GLU A 338 0.68 -32.23 15.91
C GLU A 338 0.55 -31.92 14.42
N GLY A 339 1.66 -31.55 13.80
CA GLY A 339 1.83 -31.40 12.37
C GLY A 339 2.99 -32.26 11.88
N GLU A 340 2.97 -32.61 10.60
CA GLU A 340 4.05 -33.37 9.96
C GLU A 340 4.75 -32.47 8.93
N PHE A 341 6.07 -32.67 8.77
CA PHE A 341 6.84 -31.98 7.72
C PHE A 341 7.84 -32.92 7.06
N TYR A 342 8.01 -32.74 5.74
CA TYR A 342 8.83 -33.64 4.92
C TYR A 342 10.20 -33.03 4.68
N LEU A 343 11.24 -33.78 5.04
CA LEU A 343 12.63 -33.39 4.88
C LEU A 343 13.11 -33.62 3.45
N ILE A 344 13.82 -32.63 2.93
CA ILE A 344 14.51 -32.71 1.64
C ILE A 344 16.00 -32.63 1.90
N SER A 345 16.73 -33.71 1.54
CA SER A 345 18.16 -33.78 1.79
C SER A 345 18.96 -32.79 0.92
N PRO A 346 20.15 -32.36 1.37
CA PRO A 346 21.04 -31.54 0.57
C PRO A 346 21.46 -32.20 -0.75
N GLU A 347 21.60 -33.51 -0.78
CA GLU A 347 21.92 -34.23 -2.01
C GLU A 347 20.79 -34.10 -3.04
N GLN A 348 19.55 -34.14 -2.60
CA GLN A 348 18.41 -33.87 -3.46
C GLN A 348 18.42 -32.42 -3.96
N TYR A 349 18.76 -31.47 -3.09
CA TYR A 349 18.88 -30.04 -3.44
C TYR A 349 20.10 -29.78 -4.33
N TYR A 350 21.30 -30.31 -3.98
CA TYR A 350 22.53 -30.06 -4.73
C TYR A 350 22.66 -30.92 -6.00
N SER A 351 21.95 -32.05 -6.10
CA SER A 351 21.90 -32.80 -7.35
C SER A 351 21.25 -31.99 -8.48
N PHE A 352 20.43 -31.01 -8.13
CA PHE A 352 19.85 -30.06 -9.08
C PHE A 352 20.78 -28.89 -9.40
N ASP A 353 21.70 -28.51 -8.50
CA ASP A 353 22.65 -27.42 -8.71
C ASP A 353 23.92 -27.89 -9.47
N ASN A 354 24.30 -29.14 -9.38
CA ASN A 354 25.58 -29.66 -9.91
C ASN A 354 25.44 -30.68 -11.04
N SER A 355 24.30 -31.28 -11.26
CA SER A 355 24.13 -32.25 -12.34
C SER A 355 23.35 -31.61 -13.47
N SER A 356 24.07 -31.19 -14.47
CA SER A 356 23.63 -31.12 -15.85
C SER A 356 22.26 -30.47 -16.03
N GLN A 357 22.27 -29.37 -16.75
CA GLN A 357 21.18 -29.00 -17.66
C GLN A 357 19.87 -29.72 -17.31
N ILE A 358 19.16 -29.19 -16.31
CA ILE A 358 17.72 -29.45 -16.25
C ILE A 358 17.20 -28.82 -17.54
N GLU A 359 16.91 -29.66 -18.52
CA GLU A 359 16.27 -29.25 -19.74
C GLU A 359 14.87 -28.75 -19.33
N PHE A 360 14.71 -27.46 -19.23
CA PHE A 360 13.45 -26.81 -18.92
C PHE A 360 12.33 -27.11 -19.92
N ASP A 361 12.61 -27.78 -21.01
CA ASP A 361 11.62 -28.31 -21.96
C ASP A 361 10.64 -29.31 -21.32
N ASN A 362 10.87 -29.71 -20.08
CA ASN A 362 10.05 -30.69 -19.38
C ASN A 362 8.91 -30.12 -18.54
N TYR A 363 8.79 -28.80 -18.43
CA TYR A 363 7.75 -28.19 -17.59
C TYR A 363 6.65 -27.55 -18.43
N HIS A 364 5.40 -27.90 -18.14
CA HIS A 364 4.22 -27.22 -18.64
C HIS A 364 3.63 -26.30 -17.58
N PHE A 365 3.45 -25.04 -17.94
CA PHE A 365 2.80 -24.04 -17.12
C PHE A 365 1.34 -23.88 -17.52
N TYR A 366 0.43 -24.02 -16.57
CA TYR A 366 -1.00 -23.80 -16.77
C TYR A 366 -1.41 -22.53 -16.05
N PHE A 367 -1.94 -21.59 -16.83
CA PHE A 367 -2.50 -20.36 -16.28
C PHE A 367 -3.97 -20.58 -15.91
N TRP A 368 -4.33 -20.18 -14.68
CA TRP A 368 -5.70 -20.15 -14.20
C TRP A 368 -6.07 -18.69 -13.89
N GLY A 369 -7.31 -18.29 -14.20
CA GLY A 369 -7.79 -16.92 -14.00
C GLY A 369 -7.52 -15.97 -15.15
N ILE A 370 -6.76 -16.38 -16.17
CA ILE A 370 -6.59 -15.66 -17.44
C ILE A 370 -6.45 -16.66 -18.58
N LYS A 371 -6.99 -16.30 -19.75
CA LYS A 371 -6.93 -17.12 -20.96
C LYS A 371 -6.19 -16.39 -22.07
N GLN A 372 -5.63 -17.14 -23.01
CA GLN A 372 -5.05 -16.58 -24.24
C GLN A 372 -6.08 -15.73 -24.97
N ASN A 373 -5.68 -14.51 -25.35
CA ASN A 373 -6.53 -13.51 -26.04
C ASN A 373 -7.78 -13.08 -25.24
N GLU A 374 -7.75 -13.20 -23.90
CA GLU A 374 -8.84 -12.72 -23.06
C GLU A 374 -8.94 -11.19 -23.08
N LYS A 375 -10.16 -10.68 -23.07
CA LYS A 375 -10.44 -9.25 -22.94
C LYS A 375 -10.73 -8.91 -21.47
N LEU A 376 -9.87 -8.13 -20.87
CA LEU A 376 -10.03 -7.61 -19.52
C LEU A 376 -10.55 -6.17 -19.58
N ARG A 377 -11.48 -5.81 -18.70
CA ARG A 377 -11.92 -4.42 -18.58
C ARG A 377 -10.86 -3.60 -17.86
N ALA A 378 -10.68 -2.34 -18.27
CA ALA A 378 -9.91 -1.38 -17.50
C ALA A 378 -10.51 -1.25 -16.07
N GLY A 379 -9.67 -1.20 -15.05
CA GLY A 379 -10.10 -1.18 -13.65
C GLY A 379 -10.34 -2.56 -13.02
N ALA A 380 -10.06 -3.66 -13.72
CA ALA A 380 -10.16 -5.00 -13.16
C ALA A 380 -8.88 -5.40 -12.43
N LEU A 381 -9.06 -5.98 -11.23
CA LEU A 381 -8.01 -6.72 -10.55
C LEU A 381 -8.20 -8.21 -10.82
N ARG A 382 -7.25 -8.83 -11.51
CA ARG A 382 -7.32 -10.24 -11.89
C ARG A 382 -6.24 -11.04 -11.17
N LYS A 383 -6.64 -11.99 -10.36
CA LYS A 383 -5.74 -12.96 -9.74
C LYS A 383 -5.42 -14.06 -10.74
N VAL A 384 -4.15 -14.26 -11.00
CA VAL A 384 -3.64 -15.32 -11.88
C VAL A 384 -2.92 -16.36 -11.02
N LYS A 385 -3.30 -17.61 -11.20
CA LYS A 385 -2.61 -18.76 -10.59
C LYS A 385 -1.86 -19.53 -11.66
N LEU A 386 -0.69 -20.04 -11.30
CA LEU A 386 0.09 -20.93 -12.14
C LEU A 386 0.22 -22.28 -11.46
N THR A 387 -0.08 -23.33 -12.19
CA THR A 387 0.31 -24.69 -11.84
C THR A 387 1.37 -25.16 -12.81
N VAL A 388 2.37 -25.83 -12.28
CA VAL A 388 3.47 -26.39 -13.05
C VAL A 388 3.33 -27.90 -13.05
N LYS A 389 3.38 -28.51 -14.23
CA LYS A 389 3.38 -29.96 -14.38
C LYS A 389 4.65 -30.38 -15.10
N GLU A 390 5.39 -31.26 -14.48
CA GLU A 390 6.53 -31.90 -15.11
C GLU A 390 6.05 -32.89 -16.18
N MET A 391 6.62 -32.87 -17.37
CA MET A 391 6.24 -33.76 -18.47
C MET A 391 6.72 -35.21 -18.25
N TYR A 392 7.85 -35.38 -17.58
CA TYR A 392 8.44 -36.67 -17.26
C TYR A 392 8.69 -36.72 -15.77
N PRO A 393 7.72 -37.14 -14.95
CA PRO A 393 7.90 -37.23 -13.52
C PRO A 393 8.97 -38.30 -13.21
N ASN A 394 10.20 -37.88 -12.99
CA ASN A 394 11.18 -38.68 -12.30
C ASN A 394 10.90 -38.55 -10.82
N GLN A 395 10.12 -39.49 -10.31
CA GLN A 395 9.94 -39.83 -8.91
C GLN A 395 10.15 -38.66 -7.92
N ASP A 396 9.04 -38.13 -7.42
CA ASP A 396 8.86 -37.52 -6.11
C ASP A 396 9.48 -36.12 -5.80
N ASN A 397 10.07 -35.41 -6.73
CA ASN A 397 10.70 -34.12 -6.41
C ASN A 397 10.04 -32.95 -7.15
N PHE A 398 9.12 -32.31 -6.48
CA PHE A 398 8.60 -31.00 -6.93
C PHE A 398 9.62 -29.92 -6.55
N LEU A 399 10.37 -29.44 -7.53
CA LEU A 399 11.34 -28.38 -7.30
C LEU A 399 10.68 -27.04 -7.05
N PRO A 400 11.14 -26.28 -6.08
CA PRO A 400 10.80 -24.87 -5.99
C PRO A 400 11.46 -24.12 -7.14
N LEU A 401 10.67 -23.73 -8.12
CA LEU A 401 11.12 -22.91 -9.23
C LEU A 401 11.03 -21.44 -8.81
N ASP A 402 12.12 -20.70 -8.92
CA ASP A 402 12.09 -19.24 -8.86
C ASP A 402 11.50 -18.75 -10.18
N LEU A 403 10.24 -18.34 -10.14
CA LEU A 403 9.51 -17.81 -11.29
C LEU A 403 9.39 -16.30 -11.20
N GLU A 404 9.60 -15.66 -12.32
CA GLU A 404 9.30 -14.24 -12.51
C GLU A 404 8.36 -14.07 -13.69
N TYR A 405 7.56 -13.01 -13.66
CA TYR A 405 6.74 -12.61 -14.78
C TYR A 405 7.04 -11.17 -15.18
N ARG A 406 6.86 -10.85 -16.43
CA ARG A 406 6.77 -9.45 -16.90
C ARG A 406 5.51 -9.26 -17.73
N ILE A 407 5.02 -8.02 -17.77
CA ILE A 407 3.98 -7.60 -18.68
C ILE A 407 4.55 -6.54 -19.60
N PHE A 408 4.42 -6.72 -20.91
CA PHE A 408 4.97 -5.83 -21.90
C PHE A 408 4.04 -5.63 -23.09
N VAL A 409 4.31 -4.61 -23.87
CA VAL A 409 3.65 -4.33 -25.16
C VAL A 409 4.69 -4.40 -26.27
N THR A 410 4.26 -4.80 -27.45
CA THR A 410 5.10 -4.80 -28.64
C THR A 410 4.65 -3.67 -29.56
N ASN A 411 5.52 -2.72 -29.85
CA ASN A 411 5.21 -1.63 -30.77
C ASN A 411 5.25 -2.07 -32.24
N ALA A 412 4.85 -1.19 -33.16
CA ALA A 412 4.82 -1.45 -34.61
C ALA A 412 6.20 -1.83 -35.19
N ASN A 413 7.29 -1.45 -34.53
CA ASN A 413 8.67 -1.76 -34.91
C ASN A 413 9.19 -3.04 -34.25
N LYS A 414 8.34 -3.80 -33.58
CA LYS A 414 8.64 -5.02 -32.82
C LYS A 414 9.57 -4.81 -31.61
N TYR A 415 9.72 -3.58 -31.13
CA TYR A 415 10.38 -3.34 -29.86
C TYR A 415 9.41 -3.64 -28.71
N GLU A 416 9.92 -4.34 -27.72
CA GLU A 416 9.21 -4.65 -26.48
C GLU A 416 9.39 -3.49 -25.49
N LEU A 417 8.30 -3.07 -24.89
CA LEU A 417 8.29 -2.07 -23.83
C LEU A 417 7.69 -2.71 -22.58
N ASP A 418 8.50 -2.87 -21.56
CA ASP A 418 8.06 -3.41 -20.29
C ASP A 418 7.12 -2.42 -19.60
N ILE A 419 5.95 -2.91 -19.27
CA ILE A 419 4.93 -2.22 -18.47
C ILE A 419 5.10 -2.62 -17.01
N ILE A 420 5.27 -3.92 -16.76
CA ILE A 420 5.76 -4.47 -15.50
C ILE A 420 7.06 -5.20 -15.84
N PRO A 421 8.21 -4.77 -15.30
CA PRO A 421 9.47 -5.49 -15.50
C PRO A 421 9.40 -6.86 -14.82
N PHE A 422 10.39 -7.71 -15.07
CA PHE A 422 10.44 -9.01 -14.42
C PHE A 422 10.34 -8.89 -12.90
N THR A 423 9.28 -9.47 -12.38
CA THR A 423 8.87 -9.41 -10.97
C THR A 423 8.70 -10.84 -10.46
N PRO A 424 9.25 -11.17 -9.29
CA PRO A 424 9.07 -12.50 -8.68
C PRO A 424 7.59 -12.84 -8.50
N ILE A 425 7.25 -14.11 -8.73
CA ILE A 425 5.90 -14.63 -8.53
C ILE A 425 5.82 -15.24 -7.13
N ASN A 426 4.80 -14.85 -6.36
CA ASN A 426 4.59 -15.40 -5.04
C ASN A 426 4.24 -16.89 -5.12
N ARG A 427 4.96 -17.71 -4.36
CA ARG A 427 4.66 -19.11 -4.18
C ARG A 427 3.60 -19.28 -3.10
N THR A 428 2.64 -20.16 -3.35
CA THR A 428 1.59 -20.52 -2.39
C THR A 428 1.56 -22.06 -2.24
N ASN A 429 0.86 -22.56 -1.22
CA ASN A 429 0.68 -23.99 -1.01
C ASN A 429 0.02 -24.72 -2.21
N SER A 430 -0.62 -24.00 -3.12
CA SER A 430 -1.32 -24.56 -4.29
C SER A 430 -0.66 -24.20 -5.63
N GLY A 431 0.56 -23.67 -5.63
CA GLY A 431 1.28 -23.22 -6.82
C GLY A 431 1.80 -21.80 -6.71
N TYR A 432 1.76 -21.07 -7.79
CA TYR A 432 2.26 -19.69 -7.87
C TYR A 432 1.11 -18.74 -8.15
N GLU A 433 1.16 -17.52 -7.60
CA GLU A 433 0.11 -16.52 -7.77
C GLU A 433 0.69 -15.14 -8.00
N PHE A 434 0.06 -14.37 -8.89
CA PHE A 434 0.29 -12.95 -9.07
C PHE A 434 -1.00 -12.23 -9.47
N ASN A 435 -1.01 -10.92 -9.36
CA ASN A 435 -2.16 -10.10 -9.70
C ASN A 435 -1.87 -9.23 -10.92
N ILE A 436 -2.85 -9.12 -11.81
CA ILE A 436 -2.87 -8.15 -12.89
C ILE A 436 -3.88 -7.07 -12.51
N ASP A 437 -3.37 -5.88 -12.26
CA ASP A 437 -4.20 -4.69 -12.03
C ASP A 437 -4.27 -3.88 -13.33
N THR A 438 -5.46 -3.82 -13.92
CA THR A 438 -5.68 -3.08 -15.17
C THR A 438 -6.17 -1.65 -14.94
N SER A 439 -6.22 -1.17 -13.70
CA SER A 439 -6.73 0.17 -13.38
C SER A 439 -5.91 1.30 -13.99
N TRP A 440 -4.63 1.06 -14.19
CA TRP A 440 -3.66 2.00 -14.77
C TRP A 440 -3.22 1.62 -16.20
N MET A 441 -3.71 0.49 -16.73
CA MET A 441 -3.38 0.02 -18.09
C MET A 441 -4.26 0.70 -19.13
N ILE A 442 -3.64 1.23 -20.18
CA ILE A 442 -4.38 1.79 -21.31
C ILE A 442 -4.99 0.68 -22.16
N PRO A 443 -6.13 0.91 -22.85
CA PRO A 443 -6.75 -0.07 -23.74
C PRO A 443 -5.83 -0.40 -24.91
N GLN A 444 -5.25 -1.62 -24.90
CA GLN A 444 -4.40 -2.18 -25.96
C GLN A 444 -4.10 -3.65 -25.67
N ASP A 445 -3.33 -4.29 -26.53
CA ASP A 445 -2.86 -5.66 -26.36
C ASP A 445 -1.60 -5.70 -25.50
N TYR A 446 -1.57 -6.63 -24.56
CA TYR A 446 -0.48 -6.89 -23.65
C TYR A 446 -0.04 -8.35 -23.74
N LYS A 447 1.22 -8.58 -23.38
CA LYS A 447 1.81 -9.92 -23.29
C LYS A 447 2.35 -10.16 -21.89
N ILE A 448 2.11 -11.36 -21.38
CA ILE A 448 2.71 -11.86 -20.15
C ILE A 448 3.79 -12.85 -20.55
N GLN A 449 4.99 -12.65 -20.12
CA GLN A 449 6.10 -13.58 -20.26
C GLN A 449 6.53 -14.11 -18.91
N LEU A 450 6.72 -15.42 -18.83
CA LEU A 450 7.32 -16.07 -17.66
C LEU A 450 8.79 -16.31 -17.92
N ARG A 451 9.60 -16.21 -16.89
CA ARG A 451 10.97 -16.73 -16.89
C ARG A 451 11.26 -17.48 -15.61
N MET A 452 12.08 -18.49 -15.72
CA MET A 452 12.62 -19.25 -14.60
C MET A 452 14.03 -18.80 -14.31
N LYS A 453 14.35 -18.64 -13.03
CA LYS A 453 15.70 -18.39 -12.57
C LYS A 453 16.34 -19.70 -12.18
N ASN A 454 17.46 -20.00 -12.79
CA ASN A 454 18.28 -21.16 -12.45
C ASN A 454 19.69 -20.67 -12.12
N GLY A 455 19.96 -20.50 -10.83
CA GLY A 455 21.23 -19.92 -10.39
C GLY A 455 21.47 -18.54 -11.01
N ASN A 456 22.51 -18.41 -11.84
CA ASN A 456 22.87 -17.18 -12.55
C ASN A 456 22.25 -17.04 -13.95
N TYR A 457 21.49 -18.03 -14.40
CA TYR A 457 20.88 -18.04 -15.72
C TYR A 457 19.38 -17.80 -15.63
N PHE A 458 18.84 -17.10 -16.65
CA PHE A 458 17.41 -16.91 -16.82
C PHE A 458 16.98 -17.58 -18.10
N GLU A 459 15.88 -18.32 -18.05
CA GLU A 459 15.27 -18.91 -19.22
C GLU A 459 13.86 -18.37 -19.40
N ASP A 460 13.64 -17.75 -20.57
CA ASP A 460 12.34 -17.20 -20.94
C ASP A 460 11.43 -18.34 -21.41
N LYS A 461 10.23 -18.37 -20.85
CA LYS A 461 9.21 -19.37 -21.17
C LYS A 461 7.97 -18.72 -21.77
N GLN A 462 6.92 -19.42 -21.73
CA GLN A 462 5.64 -19.16 -22.37
C GLN A 462 5.17 -17.71 -22.32
N THR A 463 4.66 -17.20 -23.44
CA THR A 463 3.99 -15.91 -23.57
C THR A 463 2.48 -16.11 -23.65
N LEU A 464 1.72 -15.36 -22.86
CA LEU A 464 0.26 -15.29 -22.92
C LEU A 464 -0.15 -13.87 -23.34
N GLU A 465 -1.10 -13.73 -24.25
CA GLU A 465 -1.60 -12.45 -24.72
C GLU A 465 -2.99 -12.15 -24.13
N PHE A 466 -3.23 -10.90 -23.78
CA PHE A 466 -4.55 -10.41 -23.36
C PHE A 466 -4.74 -8.97 -23.83
N THR A 467 -5.98 -8.54 -23.94
CA THR A 467 -6.34 -7.18 -24.36
C THR A 467 -7.02 -6.46 -23.22
N VAL A 468 -6.56 -5.26 -22.86
CA VAL A 468 -7.33 -4.36 -21.99
C VAL A 468 -8.29 -3.56 -22.86
N VAL A 469 -9.57 -3.58 -22.50
CA VAL A 469 -10.62 -2.83 -23.21
C VAL A 469 -11.17 -1.73 -22.30
N SER A 470 -11.51 -0.60 -22.89
CA SER A 470 -12.16 0.50 -22.16
C SER A 470 -13.50 0.04 -21.58
N ASP A 471 -13.90 0.58 -20.45
CA ASP A 471 -15.13 0.21 -19.73
C ASP A 471 -16.42 0.67 -20.46
N GLY A 472 -16.33 1.13 -21.70
CA GLY A 472 -17.48 1.46 -22.57
C GLY A 472 -18.39 2.57 -22.03
N ARG A 473 -18.02 3.21 -20.92
CA ARG A 473 -18.72 4.42 -20.45
C ARG A 473 -18.16 5.61 -21.21
N VAL A 474 -18.75 5.87 -22.35
CA VAL A 474 -18.65 7.18 -22.99
C VAL A 474 -19.37 8.13 -22.03
N TYR A 475 -18.63 8.94 -21.31
CA TYR A 475 -19.20 10.09 -20.63
C TYR A 475 -19.67 11.05 -21.72
N SER A 476 -20.98 11.04 -21.98
CA SER A 476 -21.67 12.02 -22.80
C SER A 476 -21.80 13.34 -22.05
#